data_a9f396d8eb869186042f3c4ef6fe3de9
#
_entry.id   a9f396d8eb869186042f3c4ef6fe3de9
#
_cell.length_a   1.000
_cell.length_b   1.000
_cell.length_c   1.000
_cell.angle_alpha   90.00
_cell.angle_beta   90.00
_cell.angle_gamma   90.00
#
_symmetry.space_group_name_H-M   'P 1'
#
loop_
_entity.id
_entity.type
_entity.pdbx_description
1 polymer ?
#
loop_
_entity_poly.entity_id
_entity_poly.type
_entity_poly.pdbx_seq_one_letter_code
_entity_poly.pdbx_strand_id
1 'polypeptide(L)'
;MSAVIIRVTPLSHFEGLALPAYETADAAGMDLRAAVKDSEPVTLAPGARAMIPTGLTIALPPGYEAQVRPRSGLAAKHGVTCLNSPGTIDEIGRAHV
;
A
#
# COMPACT_ATOMS: atom_id res chain seq x y z
N MET A 1 -25.46 9.98 1.49
CA MET A 1 -24.06 9.88 1.06
C MET A 1 -23.82 8.48 0.51
N SER A 2 -23.34 8.36 -0.71
CA SER A 2 -23.08 7.06 -1.31
C SER A 2 -21.68 6.58 -0.96
N ALA A 3 -21.54 5.26 -0.79
CA ALA A 3 -20.25 4.63 -0.57
C ALA A 3 -19.44 4.59 -1.87
N VAL A 4 -18.13 4.71 -1.76
CA VAL A 4 -17.19 4.51 -2.86
C VAL A 4 -16.73 3.05 -2.81
N ILE A 5 -16.88 2.36 -3.95
CA ILE A 5 -16.50 0.95 -4.05
C ILE A 5 -15.15 0.86 -4.75
N ILE A 6 -14.19 0.28 -4.06
CA ILE A 6 -12.86 -0.01 -4.59
C ILE A 6 -12.72 -1.51 -4.70
N ARG A 7 -12.42 -2.00 -5.90
CA ARG A 7 -12.20 -3.43 -6.12
C ARG A 7 -10.75 -3.75 -5.86
N VAL A 8 -10.52 -4.74 -5.01
CA VAL A 8 -9.18 -5.20 -4.64
C VAL A 8 -9.04 -6.65 -5.04
N THR A 9 -8.00 -6.97 -5.80
CA THR A 9 -7.71 -8.33 -6.22
C THR A 9 -6.39 -8.78 -5.60
N PRO A 10 -6.40 -9.78 -4.69
CA PRO A 10 -5.17 -10.36 -4.16
C PRO A 10 -4.47 -11.19 -5.24
N LEU A 11 -3.14 -11.08 -5.28
CA LEU A 11 -2.29 -11.92 -6.11
C LEU A 11 -1.77 -13.09 -5.29
N SER A 12 -1.13 -14.07 -5.94
CA SER A 12 -0.66 -15.28 -5.26
C SER A 12 0.28 -15.00 -4.09
N HIS A 13 1.13 -13.98 -4.21
CA HIS A 13 2.10 -13.65 -3.15
C HIS A 13 1.47 -12.86 -1.99
N PHE A 14 0.17 -12.56 -2.06
CA PHE A 14 -0.57 -11.95 -0.96
C PHE A 14 -1.04 -12.99 0.08
N GLU A 15 -0.92 -14.27 -0.21
CA GLU A 15 -1.39 -15.34 0.67
C GLU A 15 -0.83 -15.19 2.10
N GLY A 16 -1.71 -15.34 3.07
CA GLY A 16 -1.36 -15.20 4.48
C GLY A 16 -1.42 -13.78 5.02
N LEU A 17 -1.64 -12.77 4.18
CA LEU A 17 -1.77 -11.38 4.60
C LEU A 17 -3.22 -10.96 4.76
N ALA A 18 -3.45 -10.00 5.64
CA ALA A 18 -4.77 -9.41 5.81
C ALA A 18 -5.00 -8.32 4.75
N LEU A 19 -6.23 -8.24 4.22
CA LEU A 19 -6.61 -7.16 3.32
C LEU A 19 -6.54 -5.80 4.04
N PRO A 20 -6.27 -4.71 3.30
CA PRO A 20 -6.30 -3.38 3.89
C PRO A 20 -7.64 -3.10 4.56
N ALA A 21 -7.60 -2.52 5.73
CA ALA A 21 -8.77 -2.14 6.49
C ALA A 21 -8.45 -0.92 7.34
N TYR A 22 -9.49 -0.16 7.69
CA TYR A 22 -9.32 0.92 8.65
C TYR A 22 -9.08 0.31 10.03
N GLU A 23 -7.94 0.63 10.62
CA GLU A 23 -7.57 0.11 11.95
C GLU A 23 -8.37 0.75 13.08
N THR A 24 -8.84 1.97 12.86
CA THR A 24 -9.74 2.67 13.77
C THR A 24 -10.93 3.25 12.99
N ALA A 25 -12.04 3.53 13.68
CA ALA A 25 -13.27 4.02 13.05
C ALA A 25 -13.07 5.34 12.28
N ASP A 26 -12.20 6.20 12.76
CA ASP A 26 -11.97 7.52 12.18
C ASP A 26 -10.66 7.62 11.39
N ALA A 27 -10.02 6.50 11.10
CA ALA A 27 -8.78 6.49 10.34
C ALA A 27 -9.01 7.01 8.92
N ALA A 28 -8.12 7.88 8.44
CA ALA A 28 -8.20 8.46 7.10
C ALA A 28 -7.70 7.49 6.02
N GLY A 29 -6.83 6.57 6.38
CA GLY A 29 -6.22 5.63 5.45
C GLY A 29 -6.15 4.22 5.99
N MET A 30 -5.76 3.31 5.12
CA MET A 30 -5.57 1.90 5.43
C MET A 30 -4.11 1.54 5.24
N ASP A 31 -3.62 0.58 6.02
CA ASP A 31 -2.25 0.10 5.88
C ASP A 31 -2.12 -0.89 4.72
N LEU A 32 -1.06 -0.71 3.93
CA LEU A 32 -0.59 -1.70 2.98
C LEU A 32 0.52 -2.51 3.65
N ARG A 33 0.56 -3.80 3.35
CA ARG A 33 1.56 -4.70 3.89
C ARG A 33 2.54 -5.11 2.80
N ALA A 34 3.78 -5.33 3.19
CA ALA A 34 4.78 -5.89 2.29
C ALA A 34 4.48 -7.39 2.07
N ALA A 35 4.25 -7.77 0.81
CA ALA A 35 3.98 -9.16 0.45
C ALA A 35 5.31 -9.90 0.19
N VAL A 36 6.11 -10.03 1.24
CA VAL A 36 7.38 -10.76 1.22
C VAL A 36 7.30 -11.93 2.18
N LYS A 37 8.00 -13.01 1.87
CA LYS A 37 8.04 -14.19 2.74
C LYS A 37 8.85 -13.90 3.99
N ASP A 38 8.39 -14.40 5.13
CA ASP A 38 9.14 -14.28 6.40
C ASP A 38 10.53 -14.92 6.31
N SER A 39 10.67 -15.98 5.50
CA SER A 39 11.94 -16.66 5.26
C SER A 39 12.90 -15.89 4.36
N GLU A 40 12.41 -14.86 3.67
CA GLU A 40 13.17 -14.05 2.71
C GLU A 40 12.98 -12.56 2.99
N PRO A 41 13.36 -12.06 4.16
CA PRO A 41 13.18 -10.65 4.49
C PRO A 41 14.03 -9.76 3.58
N VAL A 42 13.51 -8.58 3.28
CA VAL A 42 14.24 -7.58 2.52
C VAL A 42 14.98 -6.68 3.50
N THR A 43 16.29 -6.59 3.32
CA THR A 43 17.15 -5.70 4.13
C THR A 43 17.53 -4.48 3.32
N LEU A 44 17.28 -3.30 3.89
CA LEU A 44 17.66 -2.02 3.28
C LEU A 44 18.80 -1.42 4.08
N ALA A 45 19.95 -1.26 3.43
CA ALA A 45 21.06 -0.49 4.00
C ALA A 45 20.70 1.01 4.04
N PRO A 46 21.32 1.81 4.90
CA PRO A 46 21.08 3.25 4.92
C PRO A 46 21.26 3.88 3.53
N GLY A 47 20.29 4.68 3.09
CA GLY A 47 20.28 5.29 1.78
C GLY A 47 19.83 4.38 0.64
N ALA A 48 19.63 3.09 0.90
CA ALA A 48 19.18 2.15 -0.12
C ALA A 48 17.66 2.22 -0.33
N ARG A 49 17.21 1.72 -1.46
CA ARG A 49 15.80 1.65 -1.81
C ARG A 49 15.50 0.33 -2.52
N ALA A 50 14.27 -0.12 -2.42
CA ALA A 50 13.79 -1.31 -3.11
C ALA A 50 12.33 -1.16 -3.47
N MET A 51 11.90 -1.87 -4.51
CA MET A 51 10.49 -2.00 -4.84
C MET A 51 9.93 -3.18 -4.07
N ILE A 52 8.98 -2.90 -3.17
CA ILE A 52 8.38 -3.92 -2.33
C ILE A 52 6.95 -4.19 -2.83
N PRO A 53 6.61 -5.43 -3.17
CA PRO A 53 5.26 -5.74 -3.62
C PRO A 53 4.27 -5.71 -2.45
N THR A 54 3.04 -5.31 -2.73
CA THR A 54 1.94 -5.43 -1.79
C THR A 54 1.08 -6.66 -2.04
N GLY A 55 1.24 -7.30 -3.18
CA GLY A 55 0.44 -8.45 -3.58
C GLY A 55 -0.99 -8.14 -3.99
N LEU A 56 -1.30 -6.88 -4.22
CA LEU A 56 -2.65 -6.43 -4.55
C LEU A 56 -2.69 -5.68 -5.88
N THR A 57 -3.81 -5.80 -6.57
CA THR A 57 -4.22 -4.83 -7.59
C THR A 57 -5.49 -4.15 -7.11
N ILE A 58 -5.66 -2.89 -7.44
CA ILE A 58 -6.88 -2.15 -7.13
C ILE A 58 -7.45 -1.51 -8.37
N ALA A 59 -8.77 -1.35 -8.38
CA ALA A 59 -9.48 -0.64 -9.42
C ALA A 59 -10.33 0.45 -8.77
N LEU A 60 -10.11 1.67 -9.20
CA LEU A 60 -10.79 2.85 -8.67
C LEU A 60 -11.95 3.26 -9.57
N PRO A 61 -13.05 3.77 -9.02
CA PRO A 61 -14.11 4.32 -9.83
C PRO A 61 -13.65 5.61 -10.52
N PRO A 62 -14.27 5.99 -11.66
CA PRO A 62 -13.95 7.23 -12.35
C PRO A 62 -14.06 8.45 -11.44
N GLY A 63 -13.15 9.40 -11.60
CA GLY A 63 -13.12 10.63 -10.81
C GLY A 63 -12.40 10.52 -9.48
N TYR A 64 -11.80 9.36 -9.17
CA TYR A 64 -11.09 9.11 -7.90
C TYR A 64 -9.63 8.79 -8.16
N GLU A 65 -8.81 9.08 -7.18
CA GLU A 65 -7.43 8.63 -7.12
C GLU A 65 -7.13 8.04 -5.75
N ALA A 66 -6.13 7.18 -5.67
CA ALA A 66 -5.58 6.73 -4.41
C ALA A 66 -4.18 7.29 -4.24
N GLN A 67 -3.81 7.64 -3.01
CA GLN A 67 -2.47 8.10 -2.68
C GLN A 67 -1.83 7.12 -1.71
N VAL A 68 -0.62 6.68 -2.05
CA VAL A 68 0.19 5.84 -1.18
C VAL A 68 1.18 6.76 -0.45
N ARG A 69 1.12 6.73 0.87
CA ARG A 69 1.92 7.60 1.74
C ARG A 69 2.74 6.78 2.72
N PRO A 70 3.91 7.26 3.14
CA PRO A 70 4.67 6.57 4.17
C PRO A 70 3.96 6.67 5.52
N ARG A 71 4.21 5.69 6.38
CA ARG A 71 3.76 5.77 7.76
C ARG A 71 4.68 6.71 8.53
N SER A 72 4.07 7.69 9.19
CA SER A 72 4.83 8.74 9.89
C SER A 72 5.76 8.19 10.98
N GLY A 73 5.32 7.17 11.70
CA GLY A 73 6.14 6.55 12.74
C GLY A 73 7.39 5.85 12.20
N LEU A 74 7.25 5.12 11.09
CA LEU A 74 8.38 4.49 10.44
C LEU A 74 9.34 5.52 9.84
N ALA A 75 8.81 6.57 9.25
CA ALA A 75 9.62 7.65 8.69
C ALA A 75 10.40 8.37 9.79
N ALA A 76 9.72 8.75 10.87
CA ALA A 76 10.33 9.53 11.94
C ALA A 76 11.34 8.73 12.76
N LYS A 77 11.05 7.45 13.05
CA LYS A 77 11.90 6.65 13.96
C LYS A 77 12.98 5.86 13.23
N HIS A 78 12.71 5.45 12.00
CA HIS A 78 13.58 4.52 11.27
C HIS A 78 14.02 5.04 9.91
N GLY A 79 13.54 6.21 9.50
CA GLY A 79 13.88 6.77 8.19
C GLY A 79 13.33 5.96 7.01
N VAL A 80 12.31 5.13 7.24
CA VAL A 80 11.67 4.33 6.19
C VAL A 80 10.53 5.14 5.59
N THR A 81 10.62 5.41 4.30
CA THR A 81 9.65 6.26 3.60
C THR A 81 9.43 5.76 2.17
N CYS A 82 8.54 6.43 1.45
CA CYS A 82 8.34 6.22 0.03
C CYS A 82 9.08 7.31 -0.75
N LEU A 83 9.87 6.91 -1.75
CA LEU A 83 10.67 7.85 -2.52
C LEU A 83 9.79 8.87 -3.25
N ASN A 84 8.71 8.41 -3.84
CA ASN A 84 7.73 9.24 -4.55
C ASN A 84 6.49 9.50 -3.71
N SER A 85 6.63 10.14 -2.59
CA SER A 85 5.50 10.44 -1.72
C SER A 85 4.84 11.77 -2.06
N PRO A 86 3.49 11.80 -2.33
CA PRO A 86 2.63 10.63 -2.41
C PRO A 86 2.76 9.90 -3.75
N GLY A 87 2.69 8.58 -3.71
CA GLY A 87 2.47 7.79 -4.91
C GLY A 87 1.01 7.89 -5.32
N THR A 88 0.75 8.20 -6.58
CA THR A 88 -0.62 8.41 -7.06
C THR A 88 -1.06 7.25 -7.95
N ILE A 89 -2.23 6.70 -7.63
CA ILE A 89 -2.91 5.69 -8.44
C ILE A 89 -4.16 6.34 -8.98
N ASP A 90 -4.27 6.43 -10.29
CA ASP A 90 -5.44 7.04 -10.91
C ASP A 90 -6.50 5.99 -11.29
N GLU A 91 -7.59 6.47 -11.90
CA GLU A 91 -8.74 5.63 -12.21
C GLU A 91 -8.53 4.70 -13.40
N ILE A 92 -7.47 4.85 -14.17
CA ILE A 92 -7.29 4.14 -15.43
C ILE A 92 -6.93 2.68 -15.17
N GLY A 93 -7.92 1.81 -15.27
CA GLY A 93 -7.76 0.38 -15.15
C GLY A 93 -7.34 -0.10 -13.77
N ARG A 94 -6.57 -1.18 -13.72
CA ARG A 94 -6.03 -1.75 -12.50
C ARG A 94 -4.61 -1.28 -12.29
N ALA A 95 -4.29 -0.91 -11.07
CA ALA A 95 -2.93 -0.61 -10.68
C ALA A 95 -2.39 -1.68 -9.73
N HIS A 96 -1.15 -2.09 -9.94
CA HIS A 96 -0.39 -2.86 -8.95
C HIS A 96 0.09 -1.91 -7.87
N VAL A 97 -0.17 -2.30 -6.67
CA VAL A 97 0.16 -1.48 -5.50
C VAL A 97 1.28 -2.13 -4.71
#